data_87033d40c5340b962c8c162c3ab7f32f
#
_entry.id   87033d40c5340b962c8c162c3ab7f32f
#
_cell.length_a   1.000
_cell.length_b   1.000
_cell.length_c   1.000
_cell.angle_alpha   90.00
_cell.angle_beta   90.00
_cell.angle_gamma   90.00
#
_symmetry.space_group_name_H-M   'P 1'
#
loop_
_entity.id
_entity.type
_entity.pdbx_description
1 polymer ?
#
loop_
_entity_poly.entity_id
_entity_poly.type
_entity_poly.pdbx_seq_one_letter_code
_entity_poly.pdbx_strand_id
1 'polypeptide(L)'
;PLEPFDNSFPDLIKSNGGYGHIITDHYHYFHDGGATYHTRYNSWEIVRGASTDDWKGIVEPNMEKISKNYHKKQIRPFTKNDMINRTYINNEEDFSCPQIFGLADDFLDVNSKADNWLLQIENFDPHEPFYAPTRFRKEYPCSYEGAVFDWPMYDRVDETSEEIAEVRANYAAITSMCDEYFGKLLDKFDELDLWEDTALILTTDHGFLLGEHEWWGKNLMPVYDELARIPLMIYHPDYNKNGGEMRHSLTQVTDLTPTVLEWFGVGIPSETTGKSLSQVLEKDQKIRDTAIYGYFGAACNITDGRYTYLRYPKKLSADGLYEYTLMPTRFGRRFSIEELIDATLSPPFNFTKGVPTLKVYPMKNKDGEASAMEMGAFQDAFTRLYDTKSDPKQASPITNNEVEARLCKEMHRQLLLHDAPNEIFKRLGIEESTY
;
A
#
# COMPACT_ATOMS: atom_id res chain seq x y z
N PRO A 1 5.58 12.26 -1.66
CA PRO A 1 4.54 13.25 -1.97
C PRO A 1 4.14 13.18 -3.43
N LEU A 2 2.91 13.62 -3.76
CA LEU A 2 2.52 13.85 -5.14
C LEU A 2 3.27 15.06 -5.69
N GLU A 3 3.71 14.94 -6.92
CA GLU A 3 4.46 15.97 -7.63
C GLU A 3 3.52 16.85 -8.46
N PRO A 4 3.93 18.06 -8.85
CA PRO A 4 3.09 18.96 -9.66
C PRO A 4 2.67 18.39 -11.04
N PHE A 5 3.40 17.42 -11.54
CA PHE A 5 3.12 16.76 -12.82
C PHE A 5 2.33 15.46 -12.67
N ASP A 6 2.10 14.97 -11.45
CA ASP A 6 1.35 13.74 -11.22
C ASP A 6 -0.15 13.91 -11.53
N ASN A 7 -0.73 12.86 -12.10
CA ASN A 7 -2.15 12.83 -12.44
C ASN A 7 -2.93 12.14 -11.31
N SER A 8 -3.54 12.93 -10.44
CA SER A 8 -4.42 12.44 -9.39
C SER A 8 -5.86 12.39 -9.90
N PHE A 9 -6.52 11.23 -9.84
CA PHE A 9 -7.90 11.12 -10.32
C PHE A 9 -8.88 12.01 -9.55
N PRO A 10 -8.79 12.21 -8.22
CA PRO A 10 -9.67 13.17 -7.53
C PRO A 10 -9.51 14.61 -8.03
N ASP A 11 -8.27 15.03 -8.31
CA ASP A 11 -8.00 16.39 -8.82
C ASP A 11 -8.54 16.56 -10.25
N LEU A 12 -8.41 15.53 -11.09
CA LEU A 12 -8.96 15.53 -12.45
C LEU A 12 -10.50 15.52 -12.44
N ILE A 13 -11.13 14.74 -11.57
CA ILE A 13 -12.60 14.75 -11.38
C ILE A 13 -13.06 16.13 -10.94
N LYS A 14 -12.44 16.69 -9.90
CA LYS A 14 -12.72 18.04 -9.39
C LYS A 14 -12.60 19.11 -10.50
N SER A 15 -11.55 19.03 -11.30
CA SER A 15 -11.32 19.98 -12.40
C SER A 15 -12.34 19.86 -13.55
N ASN A 16 -13.05 18.74 -13.62
CA ASN A 16 -14.11 18.48 -14.60
C ASN A 16 -15.53 18.55 -14.00
N GLY A 17 -15.70 19.17 -12.82
CA GLY A 17 -16.98 19.48 -12.22
C GLY A 17 -17.55 18.40 -11.31
N GLY A 18 -16.83 17.31 -11.07
CA GLY A 18 -17.18 16.33 -10.05
C GLY A 18 -16.79 16.80 -8.64
N TYR A 19 -17.26 16.09 -7.62
CA TYR A 19 -16.99 16.39 -6.22
C TYR A 19 -16.28 15.22 -5.55
N GLY A 20 -15.05 15.42 -5.11
CA GLY A 20 -14.27 14.43 -4.36
C GLY A 20 -14.26 14.73 -2.86
N HIS A 21 -14.60 13.74 -2.05
CA HIS A 21 -14.44 13.77 -0.60
C HIS A 21 -13.60 12.59 -0.13
N ILE A 22 -12.69 12.81 0.83
CA ILE A 22 -11.91 11.75 1.46
C ILE A 22 -12.11 11.78 2.98
N ILE A 23 -12.35 10.61 3.53
CA ILE A 23 -12.38 10.35 4.97
C ILE A 23 -11.23 9.39 5.27
N THR A 24 -10.34 9.76 6.20
CA THR A 24 -9.12 9.00 6.42
C THR A 24 -8.64 9.10 7.88
N ASP A 25 -7.97 8.07 8.37
CA ASP A 25 -7.14 8.10 9.56
C ASP A 25 -5.64 8.01 9.24
N HIS A 26 -5.29 8.16 7.96
CA HIS A 26 -3.91 8.14 7.50
C HIS A 26 -3.16 9.42 7.92
N TYR A 27 -2.67 9.43 9.14
CA TYR A 27 -2.01 10.59 9.78
C TYR A 27 -0.78 11.09 9.03
N HIS A 28 -0.13 10.28 8.19
CA HIS A 28 0.99 10.69 7.36
C HIS A 28 0.65 11.81 6.37
N TYR A 29 -0.62 12.02 6.03
CA TYR A 29 -1.04 13.17 5.22
C TYR A 29 -0.82 14.51 5.90
N PHE A 30 -0.52 14.52 7.19
CA PHE A 30 -0.21 15.71 7.99
C PHE A 30 1.29 15.83 8.34
N HIS A 31 2.10 14.88 7.90
CA HIS A 31 3.55 14.95 7.94
C HIS A 31 4.13 15.74 6.75
N ASP A 32 5.44 16.07 6.81
CA ASP A 32 6.15 16.70 5.69
C ASP A 32 5.96 15.89 4.39
N GLY A 33 5.54 16.57 3.34
CA GLY A 33 5.25 15.96 2.03
C GLY A 33 3.87 15.32 1.91
N GLY A 34 3.19 15.01 3.00
CA GLY A 34 1.89 14.32 3.01
C GLY A 34 0.71 15.17 2.52
N ALA A 35 0.74 16.48 2.78
CA ALA A 35 -0.36 17.39 2.42
C ALA A 35 -0.67 17.47 0.91
N THR A 36 0.14 16.85 0.06
CA THR A 36 -0.10 16.81 -1.38
C THR A 36 -1.20 15.83 -1.79
N TYR A 37 -1.65 14.93 -0.90
CA TYR A 37 -2.64 13.91 -1.19
C TYR A 37 -4.07 14.40 -0.93
N HIS A 38 -4.45 14.65 0.33
CA HIS A 38 -5.84 15.00 0.69
C HIS A 38 -6.29 16.34 0.08
N THR A 39 -5.38 17.27 -0.18
CA THR A 39 -5.68 18.54 -0.85
C THR A 39 -6.09 18.41 -2.32
N ARG A 40 -6.02 17.22 -2.91
CA ARG A 40 -6.54 16.95 -4.26
C ARG A 40 -8.06 16.84 -4.28
N TYR A 41 -8.70 16.55 -3.15
CA TYR A 41 -10.15 16.48 -3.02
C TYR A 41 -10.78 17.86 -2.83
N ASN A 42 -12.12 17.96 -2.97
CA ASN A 42 -12.87 19.18 -2.66
C ASN A 42 -12.95 19.40 -1.15
N SER A 43 -13.13 18.31 -0.40
CA SER A 43 -13.18 18.31 1.07
C SER A 43 -12.60 17.03 1.64
N TRP A 44 -12.27 17.07 2.93
CA TRP A 44 -11.67 15.92 3.62
C TRP A 44 -11.98 15.95 5.12
N GLU A 45 -12.07 14.78 5.70
CA GLU A 45 -12.12 14.58 7.14
C GLU A 45 -11.02 13.64 7.61
N ILE A 46 -10.44 13.92 8.77
CA ILE A 46 -9.42 13.09 9.37
C ILE A 46 -9.82 12.64 10.76
N VAL A 47 -9.71 11.32 10.97
CA VAL A 47 -9.80 10.69 12.28
C VAL A 47 -8.40 10.51 12.84
N ARG A 48 -8.22 10.75 14.14
CA ARG A 48 -6.92 10.71 14.80
C ARG A 48 -6.80 9.49 15.70
N GLY A 49 -5.56 9.02 15.89
CA GLY A 49 -5.22 8.00 16.89
C GLY A 49 -4.83 6.64 16.34
N ALA A 50 -4.87 6.45 15.02
CA ALA A 50 -4.38 5.21 14.40
C ALA A 50 -2.87 5.09 14.57
N SER A 51 -2.40 3.87 14.86
CA SER A 51 -0.97 3.53 14.90
C SER A 51 -0.11 4.54 15.69
N THR A 52 0.98 5.04 15.10
CA THR A 52 1.92 5.97 15.74
C THR A 52 1.56 7.45 15.53
N ASP A 53 0.31 7.76 15.23
CA ASP A 53 -0.15 9.15 15.07
C ASP A 53 0.32 10.05 16.22
N ASP A 54 0.84 11.22 15.90
CA ASP A 54 1.24 12.26 16.86
C ASP A 54 0.01 12.97 17.46
N TRP A 55 -0.93 12.18 18.02
CA TRP A 55 -2.23 12.66 18.45
C TRP A 55 -2.23 13.25 19.86
N LYS A 56 -1.86 12.42 20.87
CA LYS A 56 -1.95 12.84 22.28
C LYS A 56 -0.61 13.33 22.81
N GLY A 57 -0.58 14.60 23.20
CA GLY A 57 0.62 15.24 23.78
C GLY A 57 0.72 15.00 25.28
N ILE A 58 1.61 14.11 25.70
CA ILE A 58 2.03 13.98 27.10
C ILE A 58 3.52 14.28 27.17
N VAL A 59 3.89 15.43 27.79
CA VAL A 59 5.27 15.91 27.80
C VAL A 59 6.20 14.95 28.53
N GLU A 60 5.79 14.44 29.69
CA GLU A 60 6.54 13.49 30.52
C GLU A 60 5.68 12.24 30.80
N PRO A 61 5.46 11.35 29.82
CA PRO A 61 4.67 10.16 30.03
C PRO A 61 5.40 9.18 30.94
N ASN A 62 4.69 8.59 31.90
CA ASN A 62 5.21 7.48 32.69
C ASN A 62 5.24 6.21 31.83
N MET A 63 6.27 6.09 30.98
CA MET A 63 6.42 4.96 30.06
C MET A 63 6.58 3.63 30.79
N GLU A 64 7.20 3.59 31.96
CA GLU A 64 7.31 2.38 32.76
C GLU A 64 5.92 1.83 33.11
N LYS A 65 4.99 2.72 33.51
CA LYS A 65 3.60 2.32 33.80
C LYS A 65 2.83 1.94 32.53
N ILE A 66 2.98 2.72 31.45
CA ILE A 66 2.24 2.54 30.21
C ILE A 66 2.67 1.24 29.51
N SER A 67 3.98 1.00 29.40
CA SER A 67 4.51 -0.16 28.65
C SER A 67 4.54 -1.46 29.47
N LYS A 68 4.22 -1.42 30.75
CA LYS A 68 4.33 -2.57 31.66
C LYS A 68 3.62 -3.84 31.15
N ASN A 69 2.50 -3.68 30.47
CA ASN A 69 1.66 -4.78 29.99
C ASN A 69 1.97 -5.18 28.54
N TYR A 70 2.95 -4.57 27.89
CA TYR A 70 3.31 -4.87 26.52
C TYR A 70 4.46 -5.86 26.42
N HIS A 71 4.45 -6.69 25.41
CA HIS A 71 5.56 -7.60 25.11
C HIS A 71 6.85 -6.82 24.81
N LYS A 72 7.99 -7.32 25.32
CA LYS A 72 9.30 -6.63 25.22
C LYS A 72 9.70 -6.29 23.78
N LYS A 73 9.37 -7.14 22.80
CA LYS A 73 9.65 -6.90 21.38
C LYS A 73 8.83 -5.77 20.78
N GLN A 74 7.70 -5.41 21.41
CA GLN A 74 6.83 -4.33 20.97
C GLN A 74 7.24 -2.97 21.56
N ILE A 75 8.03 -2.94 22.64
CA ILE A 75 8.47 -1.72 23.30
C ILE A 75 9.65 -1.12 22.53
N ARG A 76 9.40 -0.18 21.65
CA ARG A 76 10.37 0.47 20.76
C ARG A 76 10.16 1.98 20.75
N PRO A 77 11.18 2.79 20.42
CA PRO A 77 11.04 4.25 20.40
C PRO A 77 9.86 4.76 19.56
N PHE A 78 9.65 4.16 18.38
CA PHE A 78 8.59 4.59 17.46
C PHE A 78 7.19 4.11 17.88
N THR A 79 7.04 3.04 18.70
CA THR A 79 5.74 2.58 19.20
C THR A 79 5.23 3.35 20.42
N LYS A 80 6.03 4.33 20.92
CA LYS A 80 5.69 5.12 22.10
C LYS A 80 4.37 5.89 21.93
N ASN A 81 4.17 6.50 20.77
CA ASN A 81 2.96 7.30 20.51
C ASN A 81 1.72 6.42 20.50
N ASP A 82 1.79 5.24 19.87
CA ASP A 82 0.71 4.25 19.91
C ASP A 82 0.32 3.91 21.37
N MET A 83 1.30 3.54 22.19
CA MET A 83 1.04 3.19 23.60
C MET A 83 0.39 4.35 24.38
N ILE A 84 0.77 5.59 24.08
CA ILE A 84 0.15 6.78 24.67
C ILE A 84 -1.27 6.95 24.15
N ASN A 85 -1.48 6.87 22.84
CA ASN A 85 -2.78 7.06 22.21
C ASN A 85 -3.81 6.05 22.74
N ARG A 86 -3.44 4.78 22.90
CA ARG A 86 -4.31 3.72 23.44
C ARG A 86 -4.82 4.04 24.86
N THR A 87 -4.14 4.86 25.65
CA THR A 87 -4.65 5.26 26.97
C THR A 87 -5.88 6.17 26.89
N TYR A 88 -6.22 6.66 25.70
CA TYR A 88 -7.40 7.49 25.40
C TYR A 88 -8.47 6.76 24.60
N ILE A 89 -8.22 5.50 24.19
CA ILE A 89 -9.17 4.63 23.50
C ILE A 89 -9.78 3.71 24.57
N ASN A 90 -10.97 4.04 25.04
CA ASN A 90 -11.60 3.33 26.17
C ASN A 90 -12.82 2.48 25.73
N ASN A 91 -13.52 2.92 24.69
CA ASN A 91 -14.71 2.29 24.18
C ASN A 91 -14.51 2.00 22.68
N GLU A 92 -15.40 1.21 22.09
CA GLU A 92 -15.33 0.85 20.69
C GLU A 92 -15.44 2.07 19.75
N GLU A 93 -16.29 3.02 20.11
CA GLU A 93 -16.46 4.28 19.37
C GLU A 93 -15.24 5.20 19.38
N ASP A 94 -14.26 4.93 20.25
CA ASP A 94 -12.99 5.68 20.30
C ASP A 94 -11.98 5.19 19.24
N PHE A 95 -12.19 3.99 18.67
CA PHE A 95 -11.34 3.48 17.59
C PHE A 95 -11.57 4.24 16.29
N SER A 96 -10.52 4.34 15.46
CA SER A 96 -10.60 5.08 14.18
C SER A 96 -11.55 4.43 13.18
N CYS A 97 -11.56 3.12 13.06
CA CYS A 97 -12.42 2.40 12.12
C CYS A 97 -13.91 2.70 12.32
N PRO A 98 -14.53 2.57 13.51
CA PRO A 98 -15.89 3.01 13.77
C PRO A 98 -16.17 4.46 13.39
N GLN A 99 -15.25 5.38 13.72
CA GLN A 99 -15.43 6.79 13.44
C GLN A 99 -15.41 7.10 11.93
N ILE A 100 -14.50 6.47 11.18
CA ILE A 100 -14.41 6.62 9.72
C ILE A 100 -15.72 6.20 9.05
N PHE A 101 -16.24 5.02 9.40
CA PHE A 101 -17.49 4.54 8.82
C PHE A 101 -18.70 5.37 9.26
N GLY A 102 -18.70 5.90 10.49
CA GLY A 102 -19.72 6.87 10.92
C GLY A 102 -19.71 8.16 10.08
N LEU A 103 -18.54 8.73 9.79
CA LEU A 103 -18.42 9.88 8.90
C LEU A 103 -18.83 9.55 7.45
N ALA A 104 -18.58 8.32 7.00
CA ALA A 104 -19.03 7.87 5.68
C ALA A 104 -20.55 7.78 5.61
N ASP A 105 -21.22 7.29 6.66
CA ASP A 105 -22.69 7.28 6.77
C ASP A 105 -23.24 8.72 6.71
N ASP A 106 -22.65 9.65 7.47
CA ASP A 106 -23.04 11.07 7.46
C ASP A 106 -22.92 11.69 6.06
N PHE A 107 -21.81 11.39 5.33
CA PHE A 107 -21.64 11.86 3.95
C PHE A 107 -22.72 11.30 3.02
N LEU A 108 -23.02 10.01 3.10
CA LEU A 108 -24.01 9.34 2.26
C LEU A 108 -25.43 9.84 2.56
N ASP A 109 -25.79 10.04 3.83
CA ASP A 109 -27.09 10.60 4.22
C ASP A 109 -27.36 11.97 3.60
N VAL A 110 -26.35 12.81 3.52
CA VAL A 110 -26.46 14.16 2.95
C VAL A 110 -26.41 14.15 1.42
N ASN A 111 -25.60 13.27 0.81
CA ASN A 111 -25.21 13.37 -0.60
C ASN A 111 -25.77 12.27 -1.50
N SER A 112 -26.47 11.26 -0.96
CA SER A 112 -26.98 10.11 -1.73
C SER A 112 -27.83 10.48 -2.95
N LYS A 113 -28.47 11.65 -2.92
CA LYS A 113 -29.31 12.15 -4.05
C LYS A 113 -28.60 13.14 -4.96
N ALA A 114 -27.34 13.45 -4.68
CA ALA A 114 -26.49 14.25 -5.54
C ALA A 114 -25.86 13.36 -6.62
N ASP A 115 -25.39 13.96 -7.68
CA ASP A 115 -24.70 13.27 -8.79
C ASP A 115 -23.24 13.68 -8.85
N ASN A 116 -22.42 12.87 -9.54
CA ASN A 116 -21.00 13.14 -9.81
C ASN A 116 -20.14 13.33 -8.56
N TRP A 117 -20.36 12.55 -7.52
CA TRP A 117 -19.49 12.53 -6.34
C TRP A 117 -18.60 11.29 -6.27
N LEU A 118 -17.45 11.47 -5.68
CA LEU A 118 -16.47 10.45 -5.32
C LEU A 118 -16.27 10.50 -3.81
N LEU A 119 -16.59 9.43 -3.09
CA LEU A 119 -16.22 9.24 -1.70
C LEU A 119 -15.05 8.23 -1.62
N GLN A 120 -13.92 8.66 -1.09
CA GLN A 120 -12.83 7.76 -0.74
C GLN A 120 -12.80 7.58 0.78
N ILE A 121 -12.92 6.34 1.22
CA ILE A 121 -12.83 5.94 2.61
C ILE A 121 -11.50 5.21 2.77
N GLU A 122 -10.59 5.77 3.55
CA GLU A 122 -9.33 5.14 3.92
C GLU A 122 -9.37 4.79 5.40
N ASN A 123 -9.46 3.50 5.68
CA ASN A 123 -9.33 2.94 7.00
C ASN A 123 -7.93 2.33 7.12
N PHE A 124 -7.13 2.82 8.07
CA PHE A 124 -5.77 2.35 8.30
C PHE A 124 -5.75 0.88 8.73
N ASP A 125 -6.77 0.46 9.50
CA ASP A 125 -6.95 -0.94 9.86
C ASP A 125 -7.27 -1.81 8.61
N PRO A 126 -6.78 -3.05 8.52
CA PRO A 126 -6.12 -3.86 9.56
C PRO A 126 -4.58 -3.71 9.60
N HIS A 127 -4.02 -2.53 9.39
CA HIS A 127 -2.59 -2.25 9.57
C HIS A 127 -2.16 -2.52 11.02
N GLU A 128 -0.91 -2.87 11.24
CA GLU A 128 -0.38 -2.95 12.60
C GLU A 128 -0.28 -1.56 13.26
N PRO A 129 -0.49 -1.48 14.58
CA PRO A 129 -0.71 -2.56 15.54
C PRO A 129 -2.10 -3.20 15.39
N PHE A 130 -2.19 -4.52 15.53
CA PHE A 130 -3.44 -5.27 15.39
C PHE A 130 -4.30 -5.14 16.66
N TYR A 131 -4.70 -3.92 16.96
CA TYR A 131 -5.44 -3.55 18.16
C TYR A 131 -6.91 -3.36 17.85
N ALA A 132 -7.75 -4.27 18.35
CA ALA A 132 -9.18 -4.26 18.15
C ALA A 132 -9.94 -4.26 19.49
N PRO A 133 -11.22 -3.82 19.53
CA PRO A 133 -12.07 -3.97 20.69
C PRO A 133 -12.12 -5.42 21.20
N THR A 134 -12.18 -5.57 22.52
CA THR A 134 -12.12 -6.88 23.20
C THR A 134 -13.16 -7.89 22.68
N ARG A 135 -14.34 -7.43 22.21
CA ARG A 135 -15.37 -8.32 21.70
C ARG A 135 -14.89 -9.10 20.46
N PHE A 136 -14.19 -8.46 19.53
CA PHE A 136 -13.64 -9.11 18.34
C PHE A 136 -12.49 -10.07 18.73
N ARG A 137 -11.60 -9.63 19.65
CA ARG A 137 -10.48 -10.49 20.10
C ARG A 137 -10.97 -11.79 20.76
N LYS A 138 -12.11 -11.76 21.44
CA LYS A 138 -12.71 -12.95 22.08
C LYS A 138 -13.18 -14.03 21.08
N GLU A 139 -13.42 -13.67 19.82
CA GLU A 139 -13.81 -14.61 18.78
C GLU A 139 -12.65 -15.51 18.33
N TYR A 140 -11.41 -15.11 18.63
CA TYR A 140 -10.19 -15.80 18.25
C TYR A 140 -9.37 -16.24 19.48
N PRO A 141 -9.86 -17.20 20.27
CA PRO A 141 -9.15 -17.66 21.47
C PRO A 141 -7.84 -18.38 21.10
N CYS A 142 -6.79 -18.13 21.86
CA CYS A 142 -5.52 -18.85 21.76
C CYS A 142 -4.95 -19.14 23.17
N SER A 143 -3.90 -19.95 23.23
CA SER A 143 -3.27 -20.38 24.50
C SER A 143 -2.28 -19.38 25.08
N TYR A 144 -2.10 -18.22 24.47
CA TYR A 144 -1.16 -17.22 24.94
C TYR A 144 -1.68 -16.49 26.19
N GLU A 145 -0.90 -16.50 27.26
CA GLU A 145 -1.21 -15.83 28.54
C GLU A 145 -0.19 -14.72 28.89
N GLY A 146 0.53 -14.23 27.89
CA GLY A 146 1.59 -13.22 28.05
C GLY A 146 1.09 -11.78 28.02
N ALA A 147 2.04 -10.86 27.91
CA ALA A 147 1.79 -9.43 27.74
C ALA A 147 1.24 -9.13 26.32
N VAL A 148 0.60 -7.97 26.15
CA VAL A 148 0.04 -7.55 24.84
C VAL A 148 1.09 -7.67 23.74
N PHE A 149 0.77 -8.45 22.72
CA PHE A 149 1.63 -8.67 21.56
C PHE A 149 0.82 -8.63 20.25
N ASP A 150 0.58 -7.45 19.78
CA ASP A 150 -0.22 -7.14 18.58
C ASP A 150 0.57 -6.37 17.52
N TRP A 151 1.88 -6.20 17.72
CA TRP A 151 2.77 -5.53 16.77
C TRP A 151 4.12 -6.23 16.67
N PRO A 152 4.25 -7.25 15.83
CA PRO A 152 5.53 -7.94 15.64
C PRO A 152 6.57 -7.02 15.00
N MET A 153 7.83 -7.32 15.19
CA MET A 153 8.91 -6.68 14.43
C MET A 153 8.90 -7.20 12.99
N TYR A 154 9.24 -6.34 12.04
CA TYR A 154 9.54 -6.80 10.68
C TYR A 154 10.90 -7.49 10.72
N ASP A 155 10.86 -8.80 10.82
CA ASP A 155 12.05 -9.65 10.94
C ASP A 155 11.68 -11.12 10.68
N ARG A 156 12.67 -11.99 10.76
CA ARG A 156 12.46 -13.43 10.81
C ARG A 156 11.62 -13.81 12.04
N VAL A 157 10.77 -14.79 11.85
CA VAL A 157 9.98 -15.35 12.95
C VAL A 157 10.91 -16.09 13.91
N ASP A 158 11.01 -15.60 15.14
CA ASP A 158 11.73 -16.24 16.26
C ASP A 158 10.86 -16.33 17.53
N GLU A 159 9.54 -16.10 17.38
CA GLU A 159 8.52 -16.22 18.40
C GLU A 159 8.16 -17.67 18.68
N THR A 160 7.66 -17.92 19.89
CA THR A 160 7.05 -19.21 20.23
C THR A 160 5.74 -19.43 19.46
N SER A 161 5.27 -20.67 19.41
CA SER A 161 3.99 -21.01 18.77
C SER A 161 2.80 -20.26 19.38
N GLU A 162 2.83 -20.02 20.70
CA GLU A 162 1.80 -19.27 21.41
C GLU A 162 1.83 -17.77 21.06
N GLU A 163 3.02 -17.19 20.97
CA GLU A 163 3.21 -15.78 20.55
C GLU A 163 2.77 -15.58 19.10
N ILE A 164 3.12 -16.50 18.19
CA ILE A 164 2.65 -16.48 16.79
C ILE A 164 1.11 -16.57 16.74
N ALA A 165 0.52 -17.46 17.53
CA ALA A 165 -0.94 -17.60 17.60
C ALA A 165 -1.61 -16.32 18.11
N GLU A 166 -1.00 -15.62 19.07
CA GLU A 166 -1.50 -14.34 19.60
C GLU A 166 -1.50 -13.25 18.54
N VAL A 167 -0.40 -13.05 17.82
CA VAL A 167 -0.30 -12.04 16.75
C VAL A 167 -1.35 -12.30 15.66
N ARG A 168 -1.49 -13.57 15.23
CA ARG A 168 -2.48 -13.97 14.23
C ARG A 168 -3.92 -13.78 14.70
N ALA A 169 -4.19 -14.07 15.96
CA ALA A 169 -5.51 -13.87 16.58
C ALA A 169 -5.88 -12.38 16.67
N ASN A 170 -4.91 -11.52 16.97
CA ASN A 170 -5.10 -10.06 16.96
C ASN A 170 -5.35 -9.53 15.55
N TYR A 171 -4.60 -10.02 14.54
CA TYR A 171 -4.86 -9.68 13.14
C TYR A 171 -6.26 -10.11 12.68
N ALA A 172 -6.68 -11.32 13.02
CA ALA A 172 -8.03 -11.79 12.71
C ALA A 172 -9.10 -10.93 13.36
N ALA A 173 -8.89 -10.52 14.63
CA ALA A 173 -9.81 -9.66 15.35
C ALA A 173 -9.98 -8.27 14.71
N ILE A 174 -8.88 -7.62 14.35
CA ILE A 174 -8.95 -6.30 13.71
C ILE A 174 -9.55 -6.39 12.29
N THR A 175 -9.26 -7.48 11.56
CA THR A 175 -9.90 -7.75 10.26
C THR A 175 -11.41 -7.95 10.39
N SER A 176 -11.87 -8.67 11.42
CA SER A 176 -13.31 -8.83 11.70
C SER A 176 -13.98 -7.51 12.08
N MET A 177 -13.27 -6.59 12.75
CA MET A 177 -13.79 -5.24 12.98
C MET A 177 -13.99 -4.51 11.64
N CYS A 178 -12.98 -4.52 10.78
CA CYS A 178 -13.08 -3.89 9.45
C CYS A 178 -14.24 -4.46 8.64
N ASP A 179 -14.40 -5.79 8.64
CA ASP A 179 -15.47 -6.50 7.93
C ASP A 179 -16.85 -6.10 8.45
N GLU A 180 -17.04 -6.03 9.77
CA GLU A 180 -18.32 -5.61 10.35
C GLU A 180 -18.68 -4.17 9.99
N TYR A 181 -17.71 -3.24 10.10
CA TYR A 181 -17.97 -1.84 9.77
C TYR A 181 -18.15 -1.61 8.27
N PHE A 182 -17.45 -2.35 7.43
CA PHE A 182 -17.73 -2.38 5.99
C PHE A 182 -19.11 -2.96 5.70
N GLY A 183 -19.54 -3.98 6.44
CA GLY A 183 -20.91 -4.52 6.37
C GLY A 183 -21.97 -3.46 6.65
N LYS A 184 -21.76 -2.58 7.65
CA LYS A 184 -22.68 -1.44 7.93
C LYS A 184 -22.75 -0.45 6.75
N LEU A 185 -21.63 -0.21 6.07
CA LEU A 185 -21.62 0.59 4.84
C LEU A 185 -22.48 -0.06 3.74
N LEU A 186 -22.43 -1.40 3.59
CA LEU A 186 -23.29 -2.11 2.65
C LEU A 186 -24.77 -2.01 3.03
N ASP A 187 -25.10 -2.12 4.33
CA ASP A 187 -26.46 -1.89 4.85
C ASP A 187 -26.94 -0.45 4.50
N LYS A 188 -26.02 0.53 4.55
CA LYS A 188 -26.32 1.92 4.14
C LYS A 188 -26.58 2.05 2.65
N PHE A 189 -25.88 1.28 1.81
CA PHE A 189 -26.17 1.19 0.38
C PHE A 189 -27.57 0.63 0.12
N ASP A 190 -27.99 -0.39 0.89
CA ASP A 190 -29.34 -0.95 0.81
C ASP A 190 -30.41 0.09 1.28
N GLU A 191 -30.16 0.79 2.40
CA GLU A 191 -31.07 1.79 2.95
C GLU A 191 -31.32 2.96 1.99
N LEU A 192 -30.30 3.40 1.27
CA LEU A 192 -30.33 4.58 0.39
C LEU A 192 -30.56 4.25 -1.10
N ASP A 193 -30.77 2.96 -1.44
CA ASP A 193 -30.94 2.45 -2.81
C ASP A 193 -29.76 2.80 -3.74
N LEU A 194 -28.52 2.84 -3.21
CA LEU A 194 -27.33 3.27 -3.95
C LEU A 194 -26.87 2.28 -5.01
N TRP A 195 -27.30 1.04 -4.97
CA TRP A 195 -26.93 0.02 -5.95
C TRP A 195 -27.39 0.31 -7.38
N GLU A 196 -28.36 1.19 -7.55
CA GLU A 196 -28.93 1.54 -8.87
C GLU A 196 -27.98 2.42 -9.69
N ASP A 197 -27.14 3.26 -9.04
CA ASP A 197 -26.36 4.31 -9.71
C ASP A 197 -24.94 4.53 -9.14
N THR A 198 -24.58 3.85 -8.08
CA THR A 198 -23.31 4.05 -7.40
C THR A 198 -22.42 2.81 -7.52
N ALA A 199 -21.18 3.01 -8.01
CA ALA A 199 -20.15 1.97 -8.03
C ALA A 199 -19.44 1.89 -6.67
N LEU A 200 -19.00 0.68 -6.29
CA LEU A 200 -18.24 0.43 -5.06
C LEU A 200 -16.97 -0.35 -5.39
N ILE A 201 -15.82 0.14 -4.91
CA ILE A 201 -14.53 -0.52 -5.01
C ILE A 201 -13.99 -0.78 -3.60
N LEU A 202 -13.69 -2.04 -3.29
CA LEU A 202 -12.96 -2.43 -2.08
C LEU A 202 -11.61 -2.99 -2.49
N THR A 203 -10.53 -2.41 -1.94
CA THR A 203 -9.16 -2.85 -2.17
C THR A 203 -8.25 -2.44 -1.02
N THR A 204 -6.98 -2.84 -1.07
CA THR A 204 -5.92 -2.39 -0.16
C THR A 204 -4.66 -2.06 -0.98
N ASP A 205 -3.63 -1.54 -0.34
CA ASP A 205 -2.34 -1.18 -0.97
C ASP A 205 -1.37 -2.37 -1.06
N HIS A 206 -1.31 -3.22 -0.03
CA HIS A 206 -0.47 -4.43 0.04
C HIS A 206 -0.98 -5.37 1.14
N GLY A 207 -0.46 -6.60 1.15
CA GLY A 207 -0.67 -7.56 2.23
C GLY A 207 0.37 -7.44 3.35
N PHE A 208 0.37 -8.45 4.23
CA PHE A 208 1.28 -8.57 5.36
C PHE A 208 1.61 -10.04 5.61
N LEU A 209 2.88 -10.39 5.80
CA LEU A 209 3.29 -11.74 6.20
C LEU A 209 3.07 -11.93 7.70
N LEU A 210 2.26 -12.92 8.03
CA LEU A 210 1.91 -13.31 9.40
C LEU A 210 2.63 -14.60 9.82
N GLY A 211 3.91 -14.72 9.44
CA GLY A 211 4.76 -15.88 9.65
C GLY A 211 4.91 -16.79 8.44
N GLU A 212 4.28 -16.46 7.29
CA GLU A 212 4.57 -17.11 6.03
C GLU A 212 6.02 -16.85 5.64
N HIS A 213 6.66 -17.81 4.99
CA HIS A 213 8.08 -17.77 4.61
C HIS A 213 9.03 -17.47 5.78
N GLU A 214 8.59 -17.73 7.02
CA GLU A 214 9.32 -17.42 8.26
C GLU A 214 9.59 -15.91 8.45
N TRP A 215 8.67 -15.04 7.99
CA TRP A 215 8.77 -13.59 8.12
C TRP A 215 7.54 -12.96 8.78
N TRP A 216 7.78 -11.89 9.52
CA TRP A 216 6.79 -10.88 9.90
C TRP A 216 7.00 -9.63 9.08
N GLY A 217 5.90 -9.04 8.56
CA GLY A 217 5.96 -7.72 7.95
C GLY A 217 5.71 -7.68 6.46
N LYS A 218 6.19 -6.61 5.82
CA LYS A 218 5.77 -6.25 4.47
C LYS A 218 6.84 -5.60 3.57
N ASN A 219 7.94 -5.05 4.12
CA ASN A 219 8.88 -4.23 3.34
C ASN A 219 10.36 -4.62 3.48
N LEU A 220 10.68 -5.70 4.19
CA LEU A 220 12.06 -6.18 4.36
C LEU A 220 12.36 -7.49 3.63
N MET A 221 11.35 -8.25 3.27
CA MET A 221 11.42 -9.56 2.66
C MET A 221 11.08 -9.50 1.17
N PRO A 222 11.32 -10.57 0.40
CA PRO A 222 10.84 -10.64 -0.99
C PRO A 222 9.33 -10.39 -1.07
N VAL A 223 8.89 -9.71 -2.13
CA VAL A 223 7.46 -9.46 -2.33
C VAL A 223 6.81 -10.71 -2.88
N TYR A 224 6.40 -11.59 -1.97
CA TYR A 224 5.62 -12.79 -2.25
C TYR A 224 4.16 -12.44 -2.59
N ASP A 225 3.41 -13.43 -3.09
CA ASP A 225 2.01 -13.23 -3.46
C ASP A 225 1.14 -12.76 -2.28
N GLU A 226 1.45 -13.17 -1.04
CA GLU A 226 0.77 -12.67 0.17
C GLU A 226 0.88 -11.16 0.35
N LEU A 227 1.90 -10.53 -0.22
CA LEU A 227 2.08 -9.07 -0.19
C LEU A 227 1.52 -8.39 -1.44
N ALA A 228 1.66 -9.03 -2.62
CA ALA A 228 1.39 -8.41 -3.91
C ALA A 228 -0.01 -8.71 -4.46
N ARG A 229 -0.59 -9.87 -4.12
CA ARG A 229 -1.91 -10.29 -4.57
C ARG A 229 -2.99 -9.79 -3.63
N ILE A 230 -3.27 -8.51 -3.72
CA ILE A 230 -4.24 -7.81 -2.89
C ILE A 230 -5.68 -8.09 -3.33
N PRO A 231 -6.68 -8.03 -2.42
CA PRO A 231 -8.08 -8.09 -2.78
C PRO A 231 -8.48 -6.90 -3.67
N LEU A 232 -9.32 -7.17 -4.65
CA LEU A 232 -9.98 -6.17 -5.47
C LEU A 232 -11.40 -6.65 -5.74
N MET A 233 -12.37 -6.02 -5.11
CA MET A 233 -13.80 -6.29 -5.30
C MET A 233 -14.44 -5.05 -5.87
N ILE A 234 -15.19 -5.20 -6.96
CA ILE A 234 -15.83 -4.08 -7.66
C ILE A 234 -17.28 -4.42 -7.91
N TYR A 235 -18.16 -3.53 -7.48
CA TYR A 235 -19.53 -3.46 -7.94
C TYR A 235 -19.69 -2.23 -8.85
N HIS A 236 -20.42 -2.39 -9.94
CA HIS A 236 -20.82 -1.28 -10.80
C HIS A 236 -22.17 -1.60 -11.41
N PRO A 237 -23.14 -0.67 -11.42
CA PRO A 237 -24.50 -0.92 -11.90
C PRO A 237 -24.56 -1.53 -13.31
N ASP A 238 -23.74 -1.03 -14.23
CA ASP A 238 -23.72 -1.50 -15.63
C ASP A 238 -23.18 -2.93 -15.82
N TYR A 239 -22.39 -3.44 -14.86
CA TYR A 239 -21.73 -4.74 -14.92
C TYR A 239 -22.29 -5.77 -13.94
N ASN A 240 -23.35 -5.43 -13.17
CA ASN A 240 -23.88 -6.28 -12.10
C ASN A 240 -24.55 -7.57 -12.59
N LYS A 241 -24.82 -7.71 -13.90
CA LYS A 241 -25.44 -8.91 -14.50
C LYS A 241 -24.72 -10.20 -14.15
N ASN A 242 -23.43 -10.10 -13.90
CA ASN A 242 -22.52 -11.20 -13.56
C ASN A 242 -21.97 -11.06 -12.14
N GLY A 243 -22.75 -10.49 -11.22
CA GLY A 243 -22.34 -10.31 -9.82
C GLY A 243 -21.89 -11.60 -9.15
N GLY A 244 -20.86 -11.53 -8.33
CA GLY A 244 -20.26 -12.68 -7.64
C GLY A 244 -19.31 -13.53 -8.49
N GLU A 245 -19.00 -13.12 -9.71
CA GLU A 245 -18.05 -13.83 -10.56
C GLU A 245 -16.59 -13.41 -10.31
N MET A 246 -15.69 -14.39 -10.30
CA MET A 246 -14.25 -14.16 -10.29
C MET A 246 -13.74 -13.73 -11.66
N ARG A 247 -12.86 -12.74 -11.70
CA ARG A 247 -12.07 -12.35 -12.88
C ARG A 247 -10.63 -12.79 -12.70
N HIS A 248 -10.01 -13.27 -13.77
CA HIS A 248 -8.66 -13.85 -13.73
C HIS A 248 -7.63 -13.05 -14.51
N SER A 249 -8.05 -12.03 -15.23
CA SER A 249 -7.14 -11.12 -15.94
C SER A 249 -6.22 -10.38 -14.97
N LEU A 250 -4.94 -10.27 -15.32
CA LEU A 250 -3.98 -9.51 -14.51
C LEU A 250 -4.37 -8.04 -14.43
N THR A 251 -4.45 -7.52 -13.21
CA THR A 251 -4.73 -6.13 -12.88
C THR A 251 -3.63 -5.55 -12.00
N GLN A 252 -3.56 -4.22 -11.92
CA GLN A 252 -2.65 -3.49 -11.04
C GLN A 252 -3.40 -2.32 -10.40
N VAL A 253 -2.92 -1.82 -9.26
CA VAL A 253 -3.51 -0.64 -8.58
C VAL A 253 -3.55 0.58 -9.52
N THR A 254 -2.57 0.71 -10.42
CA THR A 254 -2.53 1.77 -11.43
C THR A 254 -3.72 1.77 -12.39
N ASP A 255 -4.47 0.68 -12.47
CA ASP A 255 -5.67 0.57 -13.31
C ASP A 255 -6.89 1.28 -12.72
N LEU A 256 -6.88 1.54 -11.42
CA LEU A 256 -7.98 2.25 -10.76
C LEU A 256 -8.13 3.67 -11.29
N THR A 257 -7.03 4.39 -11.50
CA THR A 257 -7.07 5.76 -12.03
C THR A 257 -7.80 5.86 -13.37
N PRO A 258 -7.42 5.16 -14.44
CA PRO A 258 -8.16 5.25 -15.71
C PRO A 258 -9.58 4.67 -15.63
N THR A 259 -9.82 3.69 -14.74
CA THR A 259 -11.16 3.12 -14.54
C THR A 259 -12.11 4.16 -13.95
N VAL A 260 -11.71 4.81 -12.86
CA VAL A 260 -12.53 5.83 -12.20
C VAL A 260 -12.73 7.04 -13.11
N LEU A 261 -11.69 7.50 -13.80
CA LEU A 261 -11.81 8.60 -14.77
C LEU A 261 -12.80 8.29 -15.90
N GLU A 262 -12.76 7.06 -16.42
CA GLU A 262 -13.70 6.60 -17.45
C GLU A 262 -15.16 6.65 -16.94
N TRP A 263 -15.41 6.19 -15.72
CA TRP A 263 -16.76 6.23 -15.12
C TRP A 263 -17.26 7.65 -14.90
N PHE A 264 -16.39 8.60 -14.63
CA PHE A 264 -16.73 10.03 -14.54
C PHE A 264 -16.75 10.75 -15.91
N GLY A 265 -16.50 10.06 -17.02
CA GLY A 265 -16.41 10.68 -18.33
C GLY A 265 -15.24 11.67 -18.49
N VAL A 266 -14.24 11.57 -17.65
CA VAL A 266 -13.05 12.42 -17.64
C VAL A 266 -11.97 11.83 -18.53
N GLY A 267 -11.32 12.67 -19.35
CA GLY A 267 -10.23 12.24 -20.23
C GLY A 267 -9.05 11.64 -19.47
N ILE A 268 -8.59 10.48 -19.91
CA ILE A 268 -7.44 9.80 -19.32
C ILE A 268 -6.15 10.45 -19.84
N PRO A 269 -5.25 10.96 -18.97
CA PRO A 269 -3.98 11.53 -19.40
C PRO A 269 -3.10 10.54 -20.17
N SER A 270 -2.37 11.04 -21.17
CA SER A 270 -1.53 10.22 -22.08
C SER A 270 -0.41 9.48 -21.35
N GLU A 271 0.05 10.01 -20.23
CA GLU A 271 1.12 9.44 -19.39
C GLU A 271 0.62 8.30 -18.50
N THR A 272 -0.69 8.07 -18.45
CA THR A 272 -1.29 6.99 -17.63
C THR A 272 -0.92 5.63 -18.22
N THR A 273 -0.21 4.81 -17.45
CA THR A 273 0.19 3.46 -17.85
C THR A 273 -0.80 2.37 -17.42
N GLY A 274 -1.68 2.68 -16.47
CA GLY A 274 -2.81 1.84 -16.09
C GLY A 274 -3.81 1.68 -17.23
N LYS A 275 -4.69 0.68 -17.13
CA LYS A 275 -5.72 0.37 -18.12
C LYS A 275 -7.07 0.25 -17.44
N SER A 276 -8.12 0.81 -18.06
CA SER A 276 -9.48 0.68 -17.51
C SER A 276 -9.87 -0.78 -17.31
N LEU A 277 -10.52 -1.04 -16.20
CA LEU A 277 -11.02 -2.37 -15.81
C LEU A 277 -12.41 -2.67 -16.40
N SER A 278 -13.04 -1.75 -17.11
CA SER A 278 -14.41 -1.94 -17.65
C SER A 278 -14.53 -3.22 -18.49
N GLN A 279 -13.54 -3.52 -19.33
CA GLN A 279 -13.55 -4.74 -20.15
C GLN A 279 -13.27 -6.02 -19.32
N VAL A 280 -12.55 -5.89 -18.22
CA VAL A 280 -12.35 -7.02 -17.27
C VAL A 280 -13.66 -7.29 -16.53
N LEU A 281 -14.36 -6.25 -16.08
CA LEU A 281 -15.65 -6.36 -15.41
C LEU A 281 -16.71 -6.98 -16.32
N GLU A 282 -16.78 -6.54 -17.57
CA GLU A 282 -17.78 -7.03 -18.53
C GLU A 282 -17.62 -8.52 -18.88
N LYS A 283 -16.39 -8.97 -19.16
CA LYS A 283 -16.17 -10.31 -19.76
C LYS A 283 -14.80 -10.93 -19.49
N ASP A 284 -14.11 -10.51 -18.43
CA ASP A 284 -12.75 -10.97 -18.07
C ASP A 284 -11.74 -10.84 -19.24
N GLN A 285 -11.85 -9.76 -20.01
CA GLN A 285 -10.94 -9.55 -21.14
C GLN A 285 -9.53 -9.26 -20.63
N LYS A 286 -8.58 -9.99 -21.15
CA LYS A 286 -7.16 -9.76 -20.84
C LYS A 286 -6.71 -8.38 -21.32
N ILE A 287 -6.28 -7.54 -20.37
CA ILE A 287 -5.80 -6.18 -20.63
C ILE A 287 -4.27 -6.06 -20.62
N ARG A 288 -3.56 -7.03 -20.05
CA ARG A 288 -2.09 -7.13 -20.07
C ARG A 288 -1.59 -8.55 -20.04
N ASP A 289 -0.36 -8.74 -20.53
CA ASP A 289 0.33 -10.05 -20.53
C ASP A 289 1.15 -10.24 -19.26
N THR A 290 1.66 -9.15 -18.70
CA THR A 290 2.54 -9.16 -17.51
C THR A 290 2.26 -7.95 -16.63
N ALA A 291 2.61 -8.07 -15.34
CA ALA A 291 2.61 -7.01 -14.37
C ALA A 291 3.95 -6.95 -13.64
N ILE A 292 4.46 -5.73 -13.38
CA ILE A 292 5.67 -5.50 -12.59
C ILE A 292 5.33 -4.87 -11.25
N TYR A 293 6.11 -5.21 -10.22
CA TYR A 293 5.98 -4.69 -8.86
C TYR A 293 7.28 -4.88 -8.09
N GLY A 294 7.42 -4.33 -6.90
CA GLY A 294 8.63 -4.51 -6.11
C GLY A 294 8.90 -3.37 -5.14
N TYR A 295 10.12 -3.29 -4.65
CA TYR A 295 10.58 -2.24 -3.75
C TYR A 295 11.62 -1.35 -4.41
N PHE A 296 11.60 -0.07 -4.04
CA PHE A 296 12.65 0.86 -4.40
C PHE A 296 14.03 0.32 -3.98
N GLY A 297 14.92 0.18 -4.96
CA GLY A 297 16.30 -0.27 -4.75
C GLY A 297 16.51 -1.77 -4.54
N ALA A 298 15.47 -2.56 -4.31
CA ALA A 298 15.53 -4.01 -4.17
C ALA A 298 15.14 -4.74 -5.46
N ALA A 299 14.30 -5.78 -5.39
CA ALA A 299 13.86 -6.50 -6.56
C ALA A 299 12.87 -5.69 -7.40
N CYS A 300 12.98 -5.83 -8.72
CA CYS A 300 11.86 -5.66 -9.62
C CYS A 300 11.29 -7.06 -9.91
N ASN A 301 10.03 -7.25 -9.61
CA ASN A 301 9.32 -8.51 -9.83
C ASN A 301 8.47 -8.39 -11.08
N ILE A 302 8.27 -9.52 -11.77
CA ILE A 302 7.35 -9.61 -12.90
C ILE A 302 6.56 -10.91 -12.82
N THR A 303 5.28 -10.83 -13.12
CA THR A 303 4.42 -12.01 -13.27
C THR A 303 3.68 -12.00 -14.59
N ASP A 304 3.45 -13.18 -15.16
CA ASP A 304 2.56 -13.41 -16.32
C ASP A 304 1.25 -14.13 -15.93
N GLY A 305 0.98 -14.21 -14.62
CA GLY A 305 -0.16 -14.91 -14.03
C GLY A 305 0.10 -16.38 -13.73
N ARG A 306 1.19 -16.96 -14.26
CA ARG A 306 1.66 -18.30 -13.92
C ARG A 306 3.04 -18.31 -13.30
N TYR A 307 3.96 -17.61 -13.92
CA TYR A 307 5.33 -17.49 -13.42
C TYR A 307 5.52 -16.16 -12.75
N THR A 308 6.14 -16.18 -11.57
CA THR A 308 6.58 -14.98 -10.86
C THR A 308 8.09 -14.99 -10.74
N TYR A 309 8.74 -13.94 -11.27
CA TYR A 309 10.18 -13.80 -11.27
C TYR A 309 10.61 -12.59 -10.47
N LEU A 310 11.35 -12.82 -9.40
CA LEU A 310 11.90 -11.82 -8.51
C LEU A 310 13.34 -11.52 -8.94
N ARG A 311 13.55 -10.40 -9.61
CA ARG A 311 14.87 -10.01 -10.11
C ARG A 311 15.53 -9.03 -9.16
N TYR A 312 16.49 -9.52 -8.39
CA TYR A 312 17.34 -8.70 -7.52
C TYR A 312 18.55 -8.16 -8.26
N PRO A 313 19.07 -6.96 -7.88
CA PRO A 313 20.39 -6.51 -8.31
C PRO A 313 21.46 -7.45 -7.77
N LYS A 314 22.59 -7.57 -8.51
CA LYS A 314 23.72 -8.43 -8.10
C LYS A 314 24.33 -7.99 -6.76
N LYS A 315 24.25 -6.69 -6.45
CA LYS A 315 24.66 -6.10 -5.17
C LYS A 315 23.56 -5.16 -4.71
N LEU A 316 23.14 -5.31 -3.48
CA LEU A 316 22.25 -4.39 -2.79
C LEU A 316 23.07 -3.20 -2.27
N SER A 317 23.73 -2.48 -3.15
CA SER A 317 24.37 -1.21 -2.83
C SER A 317 23.50 -0.08 -3.35
N ALA A 318 23.72 1.11 -2.85
CA ALA A 318 23.07 2.30 -3.38
C ALA A 318 23.68 2.83 -4.67
N ASP A 319 24.72 2.18 -5.18
CA ASP A 319 25.34 2.57 -6.45
C ASP A 319 24.29 2.52 -7.57
N GLY A 320 24.11 3.65 -8.25
CA GLY A 320 23.12 3.78 -9.31
C GLY A 320 21.66 3.78 -8.82
N LEU A 321 21.42 4.11 -7.56
CA LEU A 321 20.11 4.34 -7.01
C LEU A 321 19.92 5.83 -6.74
N TYR A 322 18.81 6.42 -7.24
CA TYR A 322 18.51 7.83 -7.07
C TYR A 322 17.01 8.04 -6.88
N GLU A 323 16.66 9.08 -6.17
CA GLU A 323 15.31 9.61 -6.09
C GLU A 323 15.19 10.82 -7.03
N TYR A 324 14.04 10.96 -7.69
CA TYR A 324 13.74 12.03 -8.63
C TYR A 324 12.51 12.77 -8.15
N THR A 325 12.65 14.06 -7.81
CA THR A 325 11.57 14.82 -7.19
C THR A 325 11.75 16.34 -7.38
N LEU A 326 10.66 17.09 -7.31
CA LEU A 326 10.68 18.55 -7.15
C LEU A 326 10.38 18.96 -5.72
N MET A 327 9.94 18.02 -4.90
CA MET A 327 9.57 18.31 -3.52
C MET A 327 10.82 18.30 -2.63
N PRO A 328 10.98 19.26 -1.68
CA PRO A 328 12.09 19.26 -0.74
C PRO A 328 11.89 18.26 0.40
N THR A 329 11.06 17.24 0.18
CA THR A 329 10.62 16.29 1.18
C THR A 329 10.52 14.88 0.60
N ARG A 330 10.75 13.88 1.46
CA ARG A 330 10.18 12.56 1.33
C ARG A 330 8.80 12.52 1.99
N PHE A 331 8.11 11.41 1.85
CA PHE A 331 6.94 11.17 2.65
C PHE A 331 7.33 11.02 4.14
N GLY A 332 6.79 11.91 4.97
CA GLY A 332 7.02 11.92 6.41
C GLY A 332 8.18 12.78 6.92
N ARG A 333 9.10 13.25 6.05
CA ARG A 333 10.21 14.11 6.48
C ARG A 333 10.81 14.96 5.36
N ARG A 334 11.49 16.01 5.72
CA ARG A 334 12.31 16.80 4.80
C ARG A 334 13.61 16.06 4.46
N PHE A 335 14.14 16.34 3.27
CA PHE A 335 15.54 16.03 3.01
C PHE A 335 16.44 16.81 3.97
N SER A 336 17.52 16.19 4.41
CA SER A 336 18.56 16.91 5.12
C SER A 336 19.40 17.75 4.14
N ILE A 337 20.17 18.69 4.69
CA ILE A 337 21.09 19.50 3.86
C ILE A 337 22.13 18.61 3.21
N GLU A 338 22.63 17.61 3.92
CA GLU A 338 23.62 16.64 3.42
C GLU A 338 23.09 15.80 2.26
N GLU A 339 21.81 15.46 2.26
CA GLU A 339 21.15 14.76 1.16
C GLU A 339 21.00 15.65 -0.08
N LEU A 340 20.81 16.96 0.13
CA LEU A 340 20.57 17.91 -0.96
C LEU A 340 21.85 18.54 -1.51
N ILE A 341 22.96 18.55 -0.78
CA ILE A 341 24.18 19.26 -1.18
C ILE A 341 24.77 18.73 -2.49
N ASP A 342 24.61 17.43 -2.75
CA ASP A 342 25.07 16.74 -3.95
C ASP A 342 23.96 16.53 -4.99
N ALA A 343 22.77 17.08 -4.74
CA ALA A 343 21.65 16.95 -5.68
C ALA A 343 21.94 17.67 -6.99
N THR A 344 21.54 17.08 -8.09
CA THR A 344 21.70 17.64 -9.45
C THR A 344 20.37 17.71 -10.16
N LEU A 345 20.26 18.55 -11.18
CA LEU A 345 19.10 18.53 -12.05
C LEU A 345 19.21 17.37 -13.05
N SER A 346 18.17 16.55 -13.09
CA SER A 346 17.97 15.55 -14.14
C SER A 346 17.21 16.14 -15.32
N PRO A 347 17.50 15.72 -16.56
CA PRO A 347 16.58 15.94 -17.66
C PRO A 347 15.16 15.46 -17.33
N PRO A 348 14.11 16.05 -17.95
CA PRO A 348 12.76 15.61 -17.72
C PRO A 348 12.54 14.18 -18.21
N PHE A 349 11.65 13.45 -17.53
CA PHE A 349 11.04 12.21 -18.00
C PHE A 349 9.79 12.54 -18.83
N ASN A 350 9.25 11.56 -19.56
CA ASN A 350 8.01 11.79 -20.32
C ASN A 350 6.84 12.13 -19.38
N PHE A 351 6.71 11.40 -18.25
CA PHE A 351 5.66 11.64 -17.27
C PHE A 351 5.79 12.95 -16.51
N THR A 352 6.98 13.59 -16.48
CA THR A 352 7.16 14.90 -15.83
C THR A 352 6.73 16.09 -16.71
N LYS A 353 6.15 15.83 -17.90
CA LYS A 353 5.58 16.85 -18.80
C LYS A 353 6.58 17.96 -19.18
N GLY A 354 7.84 17.58 -19.36
CA GLY A 354 8.92 18.50 -19.71
C GLY A 354 9.57 19.23 -18.54
N VAL A 355 9.16 18.94 -17.30
CA VAL A 355 9.73 19.54 -16.10
C VAL A 355 10.95 18.75 -15.64
N PRO A 356 12.14 19.35 -15.49
CA PRO A 356 13.31 18.69 -14.90
C PRO A 356 13.10 18.49 -13.41
N THR A 357 13.66 17.40 -12.86
CA THR A 357 13.58 17.06 -11.42
C THR A 357 14.93 17.17 -10.75
N LEU A 358 14.94 17.30 -9.44
CA LEU A 358 16.15 17.03 -8.65
C LEU A 358 16.43 15.52 -8.70
N LYS A 359 17.66 15.16 -8.97
CA LYS A 359 18.22 13.82 -8.80
C LYS A 359 18.97 13.80 -7.49
N VAL A 360 18.45 13.09 -6.53
CA VAL A 360 18.95 13.04 -5.15
C VAL A 360 19.45 11.64 -4.84
N TYR A 361 20.57 11.52 -4.14
CA TYR A 361 21.04 10.23 -3.64
C TYR A 361 20.06 9.69 -2.57
N PRO A 362 19.88 8.36 -2.47
CA PRO A 362 19.06 7.77 -1.43
C PRO A 362 19.64 8.08 -0.05
N MET A 363 18.84 7.86 1.00
CA MET A 363 19.29 8.02 2.38
C MET A 363 20.65 7.35 2.61
N LYS A 364 21.57 8.08 3.22
CA LYS A 364 22.82 7.51 3.70
C LYS A 364 22.65 7.05 5.15
N ASN A 365 23.20 5.88 5.47
CA ASN A 365 23.30 5.45 6.86
C ASN A 365 24.33 6.32 7.61
N LYS A 366 24.46 6.11 8.92
CA LYS A 366 25.42 6.85 9.77
C LYS A 366 26.90 6.67 9.35
N ASP A 367 27.20 5.68 8.52
CA ASP A 367 28.54 5.39 7.99
C ASP A 367 28.77 6.02 6.60
N GLY A 368 27.79 6.82 6.12
CA GLY A 368 27.85 7.49 4.82
C GLY A 368 27.54 6.59 3.63
N GLU A 369 27.24 5.32 3.86
CA GLU A 369 26.71 4.43 2.83
C GLU A 369 25.23 4.72 2.61
N ALA A 370 24.76 4.57 1.38
CA ALA A 370 23.34 4.72 1.15
C ALA A 370 22.59 3.67 1.96
N SER A 371 21.70 4.15 2.80
CA SER A 371 20.88 3.30 3.64
C SER A 371 19.90 2.54 2.76
N ALA A 372 20.19 1.29 2.62
CA ALA A 372 19.26 0.30 2.13
C ALA A 372 18.24 -0.10 3.22
N MET A 373 17.88 0.80 4.13
CA MET A 373 16.97 0.47 5.22
C MET A 373 15.62 -0.05 4.68
N GLU A 374 15.32 0.31 3.45
CA GLU A 374 14.15 -0.13 2.71
C GLU A 374 14.48 -1.24 1.69
N MET A 375 15.73 -1.65 1.56
CA MET A 375 16.15 -2.68 0.63
C MET A 375 16.07 -4.10 1.20
N GLY A 376 15.46 -4.26 2.35
CA GLY A 376 15.16 -5.56 2.93
C GLY A 376 16.26 -6.16 3.78
N ALA A 377 15.87 -7.09 4.61
CA ALA A 377 16.78 -7.96 5.36
C ALA A 377 17.42 -8.94 4.39
N PHE A 378 18.32 -8.52 3.67
CA PHE A 378 19.16 -9.03 2.61
C PHE A 378 19.53 -10.52 2.63
N GLN A 379 19.15 -11.25 3.66
CA GLN A 379 19.33 -12.68 3.77
C GLN A 379 18.60 -13.46 2.67
N ASP A 380 17.47 -12.94 2.19
CA ASP A 380 16.66 -13.54 1.13
C ASP A 380 16.69 -12.76 -0.19
N ALA A 381 17.56 -11.77 -0.30
CA ALA A 381 17.63 -10.88 -1.45
C ALA A 381 18.40 -11.53 -2.62
N PHE A 382 17.89 -12.59 -3.20
CA PHE A 382 18.43 -13.23 -4.39
C PHE A 382 17.35 -13.50 -5.45
N THR A 383 17.77 -13.44 -6.70
CA THR A 383 16.92 -13.68 -7.87
C THR A 383 16.34 -15.09 -7.84
N ARG A 384 15.04 -15.23 -8.09
CA ARG A 384 14.33 -16.51 -8.07
C ARG A 384 13.09 -16.51 -8.96
N LEU A 385 12.75 -17.68 -9.47
CA LEU A 385 11.59 -17.92 -10.31
C LEU A 385 10.66 -18.93 -9.63
N TYR A 386 9.35 -18.67 -9.66
CA TYR A 386 8.31 -19.57 -9.17
C TYR A 386 7.32 -19.89 -10.28
N ASP A 387 6.82 -21.15 -10.34
CA ASP A 387 5.63 -21.53 -11.09
C ASP A 387 4.45 -21.58 -10.12
N THR A 388 3.74 -20.46 -9.97
CA THR A 388 2.67 -20.30 -8.99
C THR A 388 1.46 -21.20 -9.25
N LYS A 389 1.35 -21.81 -10.43
CA LYS A 389 0.33 -22.81 -10.70
C LYS A 389 0.60 -24.15 -9.98
N SER A 390 1.86 -24.55 -9.89
CA SER A 390 2.28 -25.78 -9.20
C SER A 390 2.69 -25.53 -7.75
N ASP A 391 3.14 -24.32 -7.45
CA ASP A 391 3.58 -23.86 -6.12
C ASP A 391 2.93 -22.51 -5.79
N PRO A 392 1.64 -22.48 -5.45
CA PRO A 392 0.92 -21.23 -5.15
C PRO A 392 1.42 -20.55 -3.88
N LYS A 393 2.20 -21.23 -3.04
CA LYS A 393 2.81 -20.67 -1.84
C LYS A 393 4.22 -20.13 -2.07
N GLN A 394 4.74 -20.21 -3.29
CA GLN A 394 6.11 -19.76 -3.61
C GLN A 394 7.18 -20.28 -2.63
N ALA A 395 7.03 -21.55 -2.22
CA ALA A 395 7.91 -22.21 -1.26
C ALA A 395 9.17 -22.80 -1.92
N SER A 396 9.11 -23.11 -3.20
CA SER A 396 10.14 -23.86 -3.94
C SER A 396 10.50 -23.19 -5.26
N PRO A 397 11.54 -22.34 -5.29
CA PRO A 397 11.97 -21.70 -6.53
C PRO A 397 12.46 -22.76 -7.54
N ILE A 398 12.18 -22.51 -8.81
CA ILE A 398 12.59 -23.35 -9.93
C ILE A 398 13.69 -22.69 -10.77
N THR A 399 14.36 -23.48 -11.59
CA THR A 399 15.28 -22.99 -12.63
C THR A 399 14.69 -23.31 -14.00
N ASN A 400 14.45 -22.27 -14.80
CA ASN A 400 14.00 -22.39 -16.19
C ASN A 400 14.55 -21.21 -17.00
N ASN A 401 15.71 -21.41 -17.62
CA ASN A 401 16.42 -20.36 -18.34
C ASN A 401 15.60 -19.71 -19.46
N GLU A 402 14.72 -20.47 -20.13
CA GLU A 402 13.88 -19.93 -21.20
C GLU A 402 12.82 -18.98 -20.64
N VAL A 403 12.15 -19.38 -19.56
CA VAL A 403 11.16 -18.54 -18.88
C VAL A 403 11.81 -17.30 -18.29
N GLU A 404 12.97 -17.46 -17.64
CA GLU A 404 13.71 -16.33 -17.05
C GLU A 404 14.14 -15.32 -18.13
N ALA A 405 14.70 -15.76 -19.25
CA ALA A 405 15.09 -14.88 -20.36
C ALA A 405 13.87 -14.15 -20.95
N ARG A 406 12.75 -14.84 -21.14
CA ARG A 406 11.50 -14.23 -21.61
C ARG A 406 10.98 -13.16 -20.65
N LEU A 407 10.93 -13.46 -19.34
CA LEU A 407 10.46 -12.52 -18.32
C LEU A 407 11.41 -11.35 -18.13
N CYS A 408 12.72 -11.54 -18.21
CA CYS A 408 13.70 -10.46 -18.22
C CYS A 408 13.49 -9.49 -19.40
N LYS A 409 13.28 -10.03 -20.61
CA LYS A 409 13.00 -9.22 -21.80
C LYS A 409 11.71 -8.42 -21.64
N GLU A 410 10.68 -9.04 -21.09
CA GLU A 410 9.41 -8.36 -20.83
C GLU A 410 9.53 -7.32 -19.71
N MET A 411 10.29 -7.60 -18.65
CA MET A 411 10.61 -6.64 -17.58
C MET A 411 11.31 -5.41 -18.14
N HIS A 412 12.31 -5.59 -19.01
CA HIS A 412 12.97 -4.49 -19.70
C HIS A 412 11.97 -3.63 -20.48
N ARG A 413 11.07 -4.26 -21.25
CA ARG A 413 10.02 -3.57 -22.01
C ARG A 413 9.07 -2.80 -21.09
N GLN A 414 8.64 -3.38 -19.96
CA GLN A 414 7.77 -2.73 -19.00
C GLN A 414 8.45 -1.54 -18.33
N LEU A 415 9.70 -1.66 -17.94
CA LEU A 415 10.46 -0.56 -17.35
C LEU A 415 10.64 0.61 -18.34
N LEU A 416 10.86 0.34 -19.63
CA LEU A 416 10.87 1.37 -20.66
C LEU A 416 9.50 2.06 -20.79
N LEU A 417 8.41 1.29 -20.76
CA LEU A 417 7.05 1.84 -20.82
C LEU A 417 6.75 2.77 -19.65
N HIS A 418 7.31 2.46 -18.48
CA HIS A 418 7.17 3.26 -17.27
C HIS A 418 8.24 4.35 -17.12
N ASP A 419 8.98 4.64 -18.20
CA ASP A 419 9.99 5.70 -18.25
C ASP A 419 11.06 5.58 -17.15
N ALA A 420 11.43 4.33 -16.84
CA ALA A 420 12.42 4.05 -15.81
C ALA A 420 13.80 4.63 -16.18
N PRO A 421 14.55 5.20 -15.21
CA PRO A 421 15.87 5.77 -15.48
C PRO A 421 16.88 4.70 -15.90
N ASN A 422 17.82 5.07 -16.78
CA ASN A 422 18.75 4.14 -17.39
C ASN A 422 19.57 3.30 -16.38
N GLU A 423 19.87 3.84 -15.23
CA GLU A 423 20.64 3.16 -14.19
C GLU A 423 19.95 1.92 -13.61
N ILE A 424 18.60 1.82 -13.68
CA ILE A 424 17.87 0.66 -13.19
C ILE A 424 18.15 -0.58 -14.04
N PHE A 425 18.27 -0.44 -15.36
CA PHE A 425 18.56 -1.55 -16.26
C PHE A 425 19.92 -2.16 -15.97
N LYS A 426 20.93 -1.29 -15.77
CA LYS A 426 22.27 -1.72 -15.35
C LYS A 426 22.27 -2.38 -13.98
N ARG A 427 21.54 -1.78 -13.03
CA ARG A 427 21.44 -2.28 -11.66
C ARG A 427 20.83 -3.69 -11.61
N LEU A 428 19.78 -3.92 -12.36
CA LEU A 428 19.10 -5.22 -12.45
C LEU A 428 19.81 -6.20 -13.41
N GLY A 429 20.80 -5.74 -14.19
CA GLY A 429 21.48 -6.55 -15.20
C GLY A 429 20.53 -7.05 -16.29
N ILE A 430 19.71 -6.14 -16.79
CA ILE A 430 18.71 -6.38 -17.85
C ILE A 430 18.87 -5.37 -19.00
N GLU A 431 20.10 -4.95 -19.29
CA GLU A 431 20.42 -4.12 -20.43
C GLU A 431 20.20 -4.87 -21.75
N GLU A 432 19.84 -4.19 -22.86
CA GLU A 432 19.54 -4.82 -24.16
C GLU A 432 20.64 -5.77 -24.67
N SER A 433 21.90 -5.54 -24.33
CA SER A 433 23.02 -6.40 -24.70
C SER A 433 23.10 -7.74 -23.96
N THR A 434 22.14 -7.99 -23.05
CA THR A 434 22.15 -9.16 -22.16
C THR A 434 21.25 -10.30 -22.66
N TYR A 435 20.50 -10.09 -23.76
CA TYR A 435 19.52 -11.06 -24.29
C TYR A 435 19.77 -11.44 -25.74
#